data_a21fae323529373ed3877585f241b243
#
_entry.id   a21fae323529373ed3877585f241b243
#
_cell.length_a   1.000
_cell.length_b   1.000
_cell.length_c   1.000
_cell.angle_alpha   90.00
_cell.angle_beta   90.00
_cell.angle_gamma   90.00
#
_symmetry.space_group_name_H-M   'P 1'
#
loop_
_entity.id
_entity.type
_entity.pdbx_description
1 polymer ?
#
loop_
_entity_poly.entity_id
_entity_poly.type
_entity_poly.pdbx_seq_one_letter_code
_entity_poly.pdbx_strand_id
1 'polypeptide(L)'
;MTPDTEVRDERADAIRRGMTLLLTRITGRQQAAAYPELRELIDNAGGRYFAGYDNPPGNEVRVSFNAFEVNQTLTRLNMPIWGEERPATLLWLAADFGNGERAELMADDRAPPLRAGVVAGVPSQPLSDEAAELFDEITREILRAADERGLPLVLPELDAEDRMYVRFADVWGAFDPVVERAAERYDVEAILIARVVGTELGTEVNWTVRRGERRETLTTPLARMGIDWLADEFAAQYTTIGGARLTWVTIRGIRSWTDWRVVDVLSSLSIVESAVPDSIVGDDLVLRVAARGDDDQLARLLTLDGRLLRVDSEPGLVFTPAWRTDVESSEPP
;
A
#
# COMPACT_ATOMS: atom_id res chain seq x y z
N MET A 1 -42.66 0.05 11.92
CA MET A 1 -41.32 0.57 12.21
C MET A 1 -41.38 2.08 12.05
N THR A 2 -40.86 2.85 12.98
CA THR A 2 -40.89 4.32 12.86
C THR A 2 -39.67 4.77 12.04
N PRO A 3 -39.77 5.87 11.25
CA PRO A 3 -38.62 6.37 10.46
C PRO A 3 -37.34 6.59 11.28
N ASP A 4 -37.48 6.92 12.54
CA ASP A 4 -36.36 7.14 13.47
C ASP A 4 -35.62 5.84 13.85
N THR A 5 -36.32 4.69 13.80
CA THR A 5 -35.72 3.37 14.05
C THR A 5 -34.95 2.89 12.82
N GLU A 6 -35.45 3.11 11.61
CA GLU A 6 -34.75 2.76 10.36
C GLU A 6 -33.43 3.52 10.22
N VAL A 7 -33.42 4.82 10.45
CA VAL A 7 -32.21 5.66 10.41
C VAL A 7 -31.17 5.23 11.46
N ARG A 8 -31.61 4.81 12.65
CA ARG A 8 -30.71 4.30 13.70
C ARG A 8 -30.09 2.96 13.32
N ASP A 9 -30.88 2.07 12.70
CA ASP A 9 -30.43 0.76 12.26
C ASP A 9 -29.43 0.90 11.10
N GLU A 10 -29.71 1.77 10.11
CA GLU A 10 -28.80 2.07 9.00
C GLU A 10 -27.44 2.65 9.49
N ARG A 11 -27.48 3.56 10.45
CA ARG A 11 -26.27 4.11 11.06
C ARG A 11 -25.46 3.05 11.81
N ALA A 12 -26.11 2.18 12.56
CA ALA A 12 -25.46 1.09 13.27
C ALA A 12 -24.81 0.10 12.31
N ASP A 13 -25.47 -0.19 11.20
CA ASP A 13 -24.95 -1.04 10.13
C ASP A 13 -23.75 -0.39 9.41
N ALA A 14 -23.79 0.89 9.14
CA ALA A 14 -22.69 1.63 8.56
C ALA A 14 -21.46 1.61 9.49
N ILE A 15 -21.65 1.79 10.79
CA ILE A 15 -20.57 1.72 11.78
C ILE A 15 -19.96 0.31 11.84
N ARG A 16 -20.77 -0.76 11.82
CA ARG A 16 -20.27 -2.14 11.79
C ARG A 16 -19.49 -2.45 10.51
N ARG A 17 -20.02 -2.03 9.35
CA ARG A 17 -19.29 -2.17 8.07
C ARG A 17 -17.98 -1.39 8.08
N GLY A 18 -17.98 -0.16 8.58
CA GLY A 18 -16.77 0.65 8.73
C GLY A 18 -15.74 -0.01 9.62
N MET A 19 -16.14 -0.60 10.76
CA MET A 19 -15.23 -1.35 11.64
C MET A 19 -14.68 -2.59 10.94
N THR A 20 -15.50 -3.33 10.22
CA THR A 20 -15.04 -4.51 9.47
C THR A 20 -13.98 -4.12 8.43
N LEU A 21 -14.21 -3.04 7.67
CA LEU A 21 -13.26 -2.53 6.70
C LEU A 21 -11.96 -2.04 7.36
N LEU A 22 -12.06 -1.30 8.47
CA LEU A 22 -10.90 -0.87 9.25
C LEU A 22 -10.07 -2.05 9.73
N LEU A 23 -10.71 -3.09 10.29
CA LEU A 23 -10.01 -4.28 10.76
C LEU A 23 -9.37 -5.07 9.61
N THR A 24 -10.02 -5.16 8.44
CA THR A 24 -9.42 -5.74 7.24
C THR A 24 -8.12 -5.01 6.86
N ARG A 25 -8.15 -3.68 6.85
CA ARG A 25 -6.97 -2.84 6.54
C ARG A 25 -5.86 -3.00 7.58
N ILE A 26 -6.21 -2.87 8.87
CA ILE A 26 -5.20 -2.86 9.95
C ILE A 26 -4.63 -4.24 10.22
N THR A 27 -5.44 -5.30 10.14
CA THR A 27 -4.91 -6.66 10.42
C THR A 27 -4.29 -7.31 9.20
N GLY A 28 -4.46 -6.75 8.00
CA GLY A 28 -4.07 -7.39 6.74
C GLY A 28 -4.87 -8.65 6.42
N ARG A 29 -5.94 -8.95 7.17
CA ARG A 29 -6.76 -10.14 6.98
C ARG A 29 -7.88 -9.87 5.99
N GLN A 30 -7.95 -10.59 4.87
CA GLN A 30 -8.95 -10.40 3.82
C GLN A 30 -10.40 -10.40 4.33
N GLN A 31 -10.70 -11.26 5.29
CA GLN A 31 -12.05 -11.41 5.88
C GLN A 31 -11.99 -11.25 7.40
N ALA A 32 -11.75 -10.03 7.88
CA ALA A 32 -11.63 -9.75 9.31
C ALA A 32 -12.85 -10.26 10.12
N ALA A 33 -14.06 -10.15 9.57
CA ALA A 33 -15.29 -10.63 10.21
C ALA A 33 -15.35 -12.16 10.41
N ALA A 34 -14.53 -12.94 9.71
CA ALA A 34 -14.46 -14.39 9.89
C ALA A 34 -13.69 -14.81 11.15
N TYR A 35 -12.89 -13.90 11.73
CA TYR A 35 -12.11 -14.17 12.93
C TYR A 35 -12.93 -13.94 14.20
N PRO A 36 -13.17 -14.98 15.04
CA PRO A 36 -13.98 -14.87 16.25
C PRO A 36 -13.47 -13.78 17.19
N GLU A 37 -12.15 -13.59 17.27
CA GLU A 37 -11.48 -12.61 18.13
C GLU A 37 -11.83 -11.17 17.75
N LEU A 38 -12.12 -10.92 16.47
CA LEU A 38 -12.47 -9.59 15.95
C LEU A 38 -13.97 -9.29 16.02
N ARG A 39 -14.81 -10.30 16.23
CA ARG A 39 -16.29 -10.11 16.31
C ARG A 39 -16.68 -9.13 17.41
N GLU A 40 -16.05 -9.24 18.57
CA GLU A 40 -16.35 -8.32 19.68
C GLU A 40 -16.15 -6.86 19.30
N LEU A 41 -15.08 -6.55 18.51
CA LEU A 41 -14.83 -5.19 18.03
C LEU A 41 -15.93 -4.74 17.05
N ILE A 42 -16.34 -5.63 16.16
CA ILE A 42 -17.36 -5.34 15.15
C ILE A 42 -18.72 -5.14 15.80
N ASP A 43 -19.12 -6.03 16.70
CA ASP A 43 -20.41 -5.97 17.40
C ASP A 43 -20.53 -4.75 18.31
N ASN A 44 -19.41 -4.33 18.92
CA ASN A 44 -19.33 -3.16 19.80
C ASN A 44 -18.73 -1.92 19.13
N ALA A 45 -18.72 -1.86 17.79
CA ALA A 45 -18.09 -0.78 17.04
C ALA A 45 -18.65 0.62 17.38
N GLY A 46 -19.93 0.73 17.71
CA GLY A 46 -20.59 1.97 18.14
C GLY A 46 -20.30 2.38 19.59
N GLY A 47 -19.57 1.58 20.37
CA GLY A 47 -19.22 1.85 21.76
C GLY A 47 -17.91 2.65 21.90
N ARG A 48 -16.99 2.15 22.74
CA ARG A 48 -15.69 2.82 23.04
C ARG A 48 -14.78 3.01 21.82
N TYR A 49 -14.98 2.24 20.76
CA TYR A 49 -14.19 2.35 19.55
C TYR A 49 -14.66 3.49 18.63
N PHE A 50 -15.89 3.96 18.77
CA PHE A 50 -16.49 4.99 17.92
C PHE A 50 -15.93 6.38 18.26
N ALA A 51 -15.50 7.14 17.24
CA ALA A 51 -15.03 8.51 17.39
C ALA A 51 -15.91 9.52 16.63
N GLY A 52 -16.46 9.18 15.47
CA GLY A 52 -17.26 10.11 14.69
C GLY A 52 -18.02 9.48 13.53
N TYR A 53 -19.04 10.18 13.04
CA TYR A 53 -19.86 9.81 11.91
C TYR A 53 -20.21 11.07 11.12
N ASP A 54 -19.89 11.05 9.83
CA ASP A 54 -20.04 12.19 8.93
C ASP A 54 -20.68 11.75 7.62
N ASN A 55 -21.53 12.60 7.04
CA ASN A 55 -22.11 12.41 5.72
C ASN A 55 -21.61 13.52 4.77
N PRO A 56 -20.42 13.35 4.17
CA PRO A 56 -19.96 14.29 3.18
C PRO A 56 -20.88 14.30 1.93
N PRO A 57 -20.87 15.37 1.12
CA PRO A 57 -21.61 15.39 -0.12
C PRO A 57 -21.18 14.22 -1.03
N GLY A 58 -22.14 13.53 -1.67
CA GLY A 58 -21.82 12.48 -2.63
C GLY A 58 -22.26 11.07 -2.23
N ASN A 59 -23.21 10.92 -1.34
CA ASN A 59 -23.75 9.62 -0.91
C ASN A 59 -22.71 8.70 -0.20
N GLU A 60 -21.63 9.30 0.31
CA GLU A 60 -20.61 8.63 1.08
C GLU A 60 -20.91 8.76 2.58
N VAL A 61 -20.48 7.75 3.34
CA VAL A 61 -20.53 7.76 4.80
C VAL A 61 -19.12 7.62 5.33
N ARG A 62 -18.68 8.57 6.14
CA ARG A 62 -17.40 8.52 6.83
C ARG A 62 -17.59 8.15 8.29
N VAL A 63 -16.98 7.04 8.70
CA VAL A 63 -16.97 6.60 10.09
C VAL A 63 -15.55 6.68 10.62
N SER A 64 -15.38 7.36 11.75
CA SER A 64 -14.08 7.50 12.43
C SER A 64 -14.06 6.66 13.70
N PHE A 65 -12.95 6.01 13.97
CA PHE A 65 -12.75 5.17 15.14
C PHE A 65 -11.58 5.66 15.99
N ASN A 66 -11.63 5.34 17.27
CA ASN A 66 -10.57 5.66 18.23
C ASN A 66 -9.38 4.71 18.00
N ALA A 67 -8.34 5.21 17.37
CA ALA A 67 -7.15 4.42 17.00
C ALA A 67 -6.47 3.80 18.23
N PHE A 68 -6.40 4.51 19.36
CA PHE A 68 -5.79 4.00 20.59
C PHE A 68 -6.56 2.78 21.12
N GLU A 69 -7.88 2.84 21.23
CA GLU A 69 -8.71 1.74 21.72
C GLU A 69 -8.68 0.53 20.80
N VAL A 70 -8.70 0.75 19.47
CA VAL A 70 -8.60 -0.32 18.48
C VAL A 70 -7.23 -1.00 18.58
N ASN A 71 -6.13 -0.24 18.50
CA ASN A 71 -4.77 -0.79 18.54
C ASN A 71 -4.47 -1.50 19.86
N GLN A 72 -4.89 -0.94 21.01
CA GLN A 72 -4.73 -1.58 22.31
C GLN A 72 -5.48 -2.92 22.36
N THR A 73 -6.68 -2.99 21.80
CA THR A 73 -7.47 -4.24 21.79
C THR A 73 -6.82 -5.27 20.86
N LEU A 74 -6.37 -4.88 19.66
CA LEU A 74 -5.66 -5.78 18.74
C LEU A 74 -4.37 -6.33 19.37
N THR A 75 -3.59 -5.47 20.05
CA THR A 75 -2.37 -5.90 20.76
C THR A 75 -2.70 -6.92 21.86
N ARG A 76 -3.74 -6.67 22.67
CA ARG A 76 -4.19 -7.60 23.73
C ARG A 76 -4.67 -8.94 23.18
N LEU A 77 -5.31 -8.93 22.00
CA LEU A 77 -5.77 -10.14 21.31
C LEU A 77 -4.65 -10.82 20.52
N ASN A 78 -3.43 -10.29 20.58
CA ASN A 78 -2.27 -10.76 19.81
C ASN A 78 -2.54 -10.85 18.30
N MET A 79 -3.34 -9.90 17.79
CA MET A 79 -3.65 -9.79 16.37
C MET A 79 -2.56 -9.01 15.64
N PRO A 80 -2.32 -9.33 14.35
CA PRO A 80 -1.38 -8.57 13.54
C PRO A 80 -1.88 -7.12 13.35
N ILE A 81 -0.94 -6.18 13.35
CA ILE A 81 -1.21 -4.77 13.05
C ILE A 81 -0.31 -4.32 11.90
N TRP A 82 -0.92 -3.95 10.80
CA TRP A 82 -0.31 -3.29 9.67
C TRP A 82 -0.44 -1.78 9.86
N GLY A 83 0.69 -1.11 10.00
CA GLY A 83 0.75 0.32 10.23
C GLY A 83 0.34 1.18 9.03
N GLU A 84 0.64 2.47 9.14
CA GLU A 84 0.37 3.45 8.07
C GLU A 84 1.39 3.34 6.93
N GLU A 85 2.60 2.91 7.24
CA GLU A 85 3.68 2.68 6.28
C GLU A 85 3.35 1.45 5.43
N ARG A 86 3.02 1.71 4.17
CA ARG A 86 2.62 0.67 3.23
C ARG A 86 3.39 0.81 1.94
N PRO A 87 3.88 -0.32 1.40
CA PRO A 87 4.60 -0.30 0.13
C PRO A 87 3.70 0.26 -0.97
N ALA A 88 4.16 1.31 -1.65
CA ALA A 88 3.48 1.81 -2.84
C ALA A 88 3.69 0.85 -4.01
N THR A 89 2.66 0.65 -4.81
CA THR A 89 2.67 -0.28 -5.94
C THR A 89 2.24 0.43 -7.21
N LEU A 90 3.11 0.47 -8.23
CA LEU A 90 2.76 0.96 -9.55
C LEU A 90 1.97 -0.12 -10.31
N LEU A 91 0.74 0.21 -10.72
CA LEU A 91 -0.11 -0.69 -11.48
C LEU A 91 -0.08 -0.36 -12.98
N TRP A 92 0.48 -1.28 -13.76
CA TRP A 92 0.30 -1.31 -15.21
C TRP A 92 -0.85 -2.26 -15.54
N LEU A 93 -1.94 -1.74 -16.08
CA LEU A 93 -3.10 -2.53 -16.50
C LEU A 93 -3.28 -2.41 -18.01
N ALA A 94 -3.19 -3.55 -18.70
CA ALA A 94 -3.45 -3.67 -20.13
C ALA A 94 -4.54 -4.71 -20.39
N ALA A 95 -5.45 -4.42 -21.30
CA ALA A 95 -6.53 -5.32 -21.71
C ALA A 95 -6.51 -5.54 -23.23
N ASP A 96 -6.78 -6.77 -23.65
CA ASP A 96 -7.03 -7.13 -25.05
C ASP A 96 -8.32 -7.96 -25.08
N PHE A 97 -9.38 -7.38 -25.60
CA PHE A 97 -10.72 -7.99 -25.70
C PHE A 97 -10.90 -8.77 -27.01
N GLY A 98 -9.84 -8.88 -27.83
CA GLY A 98 -9.92 -9.43 -29.17
C GLY A 98 -10.28 -8.38 -30.23
N ASN A 99 -10.28 -8.80 -31.51
CA ASN A 99 -10.63 -7.95 -32.66
C ASN A 99 -9.89 -6.61 -32.75
N GLY A 100 -8.73 -6.47 -32.05
CA GLY A 100 -7.97 -5.22 -31.99
C GLY A 100 -8.47 -4.21 -30.96
N GLU A 101 -9.44 -4.58 -30.14
CA GLU A 101 -9.95 -3.77 -29.03
C GLU A 101 -9.02 -3.87 -27.83
N ARG A 102 -8.27 -2.78 -27.56
CA ARG A 102 -7.23 -2.75 -26.52
C ARG A 102 -7.40 -1.50 -25.65
N ALA A 103 -7.10 -1.66 -24.35
CA ALA A 103 -7.13 -0.58 -23.36
C ALA A 103 -5.93 -0.64 -22.42
N GLU A 104 -5.54 0.54 -21.91
CA GLU A 104 -4.57 0.71 -20.82
C GLU A 104 -5.16 1.67 -19.80
N LEU A 105 -4.88 1.40 -18.51
CA LEU A 105 -5.27 2.29 -17.42
C LEU A 105 -4.20 3.37 -17.23
N MET A 106 -4.64 4.62 -17.06
CA MET A 106 -3.78 5.77 -16.80
C MET A 106 -4.34 6.63 -15.65
N ALA A 107 -3.47 7.37 -15.00
CA ALA A 107 -3.88 8.42 -14.09
C ALA A 107 -4.62 9.54 -14.87
N ASP A 108 -5.70 10.07 -14.31
CA ASP A 108 -6.41 11.23 -14.88
C ASP A 108 -6.57 12.29 -13.78
N ASP A 109 -5.91 13.44 -13.97
CA ASP A 109 -5.96 14.58 -13.04
C ASP A 109 -7.33 15.28 -13.00
N ARG A 110 -8.26 14.93 -13.89
CA ARG A 110 -9.52 15.67 -14.10
C ARG A 110 -10.78 14.95 -13.60
N ALA A 111 -10.67 13.69 -13.23
CA ALA A 111 -11.77 12.87 -12.71
C ALA A 111 -11.24 11.77 -11.82
N PRO A 112 -12.06 11.10 -10.99
CA PRO A 112 -11.64 9.85 -10.36
C PRO A 112 -11.13 8.89 -11.45
N PRO A 113 -10.05 8.13 -11.17
CA PRO A 113 -9.04 7.68 -12.11
C PRO A 113 -9.53 6.59 -13.07
N LEU A 114 -10.33 6.92 -14.08
CA LEU A 114 -10.83 5.94 -15.03
C LEU A 114 -10.92 6.53 -16.45
N ARG A 115 -9.86 6.37 -17.22
CA ARG A 115 -9.98 6.40 -18.69
C ARG A 115 -9.20 5.26 -19.31
N ALA A 116 -9.90 4.48 -20.13
CA ALA A 116 -9.27 3.66 -21.13
C ALA A 116 -8.51 4.59 -22.09
N GLY A 117 -7.19 4.60 -22.00
CA GLY A 117 -6.34 5.35 -22.91
C GLY A 117 -6.37 4.70 -24.29
N VAL A 118 -6.53 5.48 -25.35
CA VAL A 118 -6.25 4.99 -26.70
C VAL A 118 -4.78 4.61 -26.75
N VAL A 119 -4.51 3.33 -27.07
CA VAL A 119 -3.14 2.79 -27.12
C VAL A 119 -2.34 3.49 -28.19
N ALA A 120 -1.44 4.39 -27.79
CA ALA A 120 -0.62 5.15 -28.74
C ALA A 120 0.37 4.21 -29.46
N GLY A 121 0.37 4.30 -30.80
CA GLY A 121 1.34 3.61 -31.64
C GLY A 121 1.04 2.14 -31.96
N VAL A 122 -0.10 1.60 -31.53
CA VAL A 122 -0.60 0.28 -31.96
C VAL A 122 -1.90 0.51 -32.73
N PRO A 123 -2.13 -0.17 -33.86
CA PRO A 123 -3.43 -0.19 -34.49
C PRO A 123 -4.45 -0.77 -33.51
N SER A 124 -5.15 0.09 -32.78
CA SER A 124 -6.24 -0.30 -31.87
C SER A 124 -7.54 0.23 -32.46
N GLN A 125 -8.56 -0.62 -32.42
CA GLN A 125 -9.92 -0.17 -32.70
C GLN A 125 -10.48 0.53 -31.48
N PRO A 126 -11.37 1.52 -31.64
CA PRO A 126 -12.16 2.03 -30.53
C PRO A 126 -12.82 0.86 -29.79
N LEU A 127 -12.83 0.91 -28.47
CA LEU A 127 -13.56 -0.10 -27.69
C LEU A 127 -15.05 -0.04 -28.08
N SER A 128 -15.66 -1.20 -28.22
CA SER A 128 -17.11 -1.33 -28.19
C SER A 128 -17.65 -0.89 -26.82
N ASP A 129 -18.94 -0.53 -26.77
CA ASP A 129 -19.56 -0.15 -25.50
C ASP A 129 -19.42 -1.28 -24.46
N GLU A 130 -19.54 -2.54 -24.88
CA GLU A 130 -19.38 -3.71 -24.03
C GLU A 130 -17.96 -3.87 -23.49
N ALA A 131 -16.93 -3.71 -24.33
CA ALA A 131 -15.54 -3.78 -23.92
C ALA A 131 -15.16 -2.63 -22.99
N ALA A 132 -15.67 -1.41 -23.24
CA ALA A 132 -15.47 -0.26 -22.40
C ALA A 132 -16.10 -0.44 -21.01
N GLU A 133 -17.34 -0.91 -20.94
CA GLU A 133 -18.06 -1.18 -19.69
C GLU A 133 -17.33 -2.26 -18.86
N LEU A 134 -16.88 -3.33 -19.53
CA LEU A 134 -16.11 -4.40 -18.88
C LEU A 134 -14.76 -3.91 -18.35
N PHE A 135 -14.05 -3.09 -19.10
CA PHE A 135 -12.78 -2.49 -18.64
C PHE A 135 -12.99 -1.58 -17.42
N ASP A 136 -14.05 -0.77 -17.44
CA ASP A 136 -14.42 0.09 -16.32
C ASP A 136 -14.83 -0.72 -15.08
N GLU A 137 -15.51 -1.85 -15.25
CA GLU A 137 -15.88 -2.75 -14.15
C GLU A 137 -14.64 -3.37 -13.50
N ILE A 138 -13.74 -3.93 -14.31
CA ILE A 138 -12.47 -4.52 -13.85
C ILE A 138 -11.63 -3.49 -13.11
N THR A 139 -11.50 -2.29 -13.67
CA THR A 139 -10.73 -1.21 -13.04
C THR A 139 -11.33 -0.80 -11.71
N ARG A 140 -12.65 -0.62 -11.63
CA ARG A 140 -13.34 -0.31 -10.38
C ARG A 140 -13.18 -1.42 -9.34
N GLU A 141 -13.21 -2.69 -9.75
CA GLU A 141 -12.98 -3.83 -8.87
C GLU A 141 -11.56 -3.80 -8.28
N ILE A 142 -10.54 -3.56 -9.10
CA ILE A 142 -9.13 -3.44 -8.68
C ILE A 142 -8.96 -2.30 -7.67
N LEU A 143 -9.41 -1.10 -8.02
CA LEU A 143 -9.24 0.08 -7.18
C LEU A 143 -9.99 -0.05 -5.85
N ARG A 144 -11.21 -0.62 -5.89
CA ARG A 144 -11.98 -0.89 -4.67
C ARG A 144 -11.29 -1.93 -3.79
N ALA A 145 -10.79 -3.03 -4.36
CA ALA A 145 -10.07 -4.05 -3.60
C ALA A 145 -8.80 -3.46 -2.96
N ALA A 146 -8.05 -2.63 -3.68
CA ALA A 146 -6.88 -1.95 -3.14
C ALA A 146 -7.24 -1.01 -1.98
N ASP A 147 -8.31 -0.22 -2.13
CA ASP A 147 -8.81 0.63 -1.04
C ASP A 147 -9.27 -0.19 0.16
N GLU A 148 -10.06 -1.25 -0.03
CA GLU A 148 -10.51 -2.15 1.03
C GLU A 148 -9.37 -2.79 1.79
N ARG A 149 -8.26 -3.13 1.11
CA ARG A 149 -7.05 -3.71 1.71
C ARG A 149 -6.08 -2.66 2.23
N GLY A 150 -6.29 -1.39 1.88
CA GLY A 150 -5.38 -0.28 2.19
C GLY A 150 -4.04 -0.41 1.46
N LEU A 151 -4.04 -0.92 0.24
CA LEU A 151 -2.86 -1.03 -0.63
C LEU A 151 -2.73 0.25 -1.46
N PRO A 152 -1.66 1.06 -1.28
CA PRO A 152 -1.46 2.25 -2.10
C PRO A 152 -1.13 1.85 -3.55
N LEU A 153 -2.04 2.16 -4.48
CA LEU A 153 -1.79 2.00 -5.91
C LEU A 153 -1.43 3.34 -6.54
N VAL A 154 -0.33 3.35 -7.27
CA VAL A 154 0.08 4.42 -8.17
C VAL A 154 -0.28 4.00 -9.58
N LEU A 155 -0.89 4.90 -10.34
CA LEU A 155 -1.21 4.66 -11.74
C LEU A 155 -0.22 5.40 -12.64
N PRO A 156 0.20 4.83 -13.80
CA PRO A 156 1.08 5.51 -14.72
C PRO A 156 0.37 6.70 -15.39
N GLU A 157 1.08 7.77 -15.63
CA GLU A 157 0.56 8.93 -16.33
C GLU A 157 0.38 8.70 -17.84
N LEU A 158 1.10 7.72 -18.38
CA LEU A 158 1.16 7.38 -19.80
C LEU A 158 1.46 8.61 -20.69
N ASP A 159 2.21 9.56 -20.16
CA ASP A 159 2.66 10.75 -20.83
C ASP A 159 3.80 10.48 -21.86
N ALA A 160 4.42 11.52 -22.39
CA ALA A 160 5.50 11.39 -23.35
C ALA A 160 6.73 10.69 -22.75
N GLU A 161 7.00 10.84 -21.45
CA GLU A 161 8.11 10.23 -20.76
C GLU A 161 7.88 8.72 -20.59
N ASP A 162 6.71 8.30 -20.08
CA ASP A 162 6.36 6.89 -20.01
C ASP A 162 6.42 6.23 -21.40
N ARG A 163 5.87 6.89 -22.42
CA ARG A 163 5.83 6.38 -23.80
C ARG A 163 7.18 6.30 -24.49
N MET A 164 8.22 6.96 -23.97
CA MET A 164 9.59 6.76 -24.43
C MET A 164 10.13 5.38 -24.04
N TYR A 165 9.68 4.84 -22.91
CA TYR A 165 10.17 3.59 -22.36
C TYR A 165 9.20 2.43 -22.57
N VAL A 166 7.90 2.64 -22.33
CA VAL A 166 6.89 1.57 -22.28
C VAL A 166 5.83 1.76 -23.37
N ARG A 167 5.59 0.68 -24.09
CA ARG A 167 4.48 0.53 -25.04
C ARG A 167 3.53 -0.56 -24.53
N PHE A 168 2.32 -0.59 -25.05
CA PHE A 168 1.35 -1.66 -24.78
C PHE A 168 1.96 -3.05 -24.88
N ALA A 169 2.75 -3.31 -25.93
CA ALA A 169 3.38 -4.61 -26.15
C ALA A 169 4.36 -5.01 -25.05
N ASP A 170 5.00 -4.03 -24.39
CA ASP A 170 5.95 -4.28 -23.30
C ASP A 170 5.20 -4.68 -22.02
N VAL A 171 4.10 -3.98 -21.71
CA VAL A 171 3.18 -4.34 -20.60
C VAL A 171 2.53 -5.69 -20.89
N TRP A 172 2.03 -5.88 -22.12
CA TRP A 172 1.37 -7.12 -22.54
C TRP A 172 2.32 -8.33 -22.50
N GLY A 173 3.57 -8.15 -22.91
CA GLY A 173 4.61 -9.16 -22.85
C GLY A 173 5.24 -9.35 -21.46
N ALA A 174 4.93 -8.48 -20.51
CA ALA A 174 5.59 -8.38 -19.21
C ALA A 174 7.13 -8.33 -19.34
N PHE A 175 7.61 -7.40 -20.21
CA PHE A 175 9.03 -7.18 -20.43
C PHE A 175 9.63 -6.38 -19.27
N ASP A 176 10.05 -7.11 -18.22
CA ASP A 176 10.49 -6.57 -16.95
C ASP A 176 11.49 -5.41 -17.06
N PRO A 177 12.61 -5.47 -17.84
CA PRO A 177 13.61 -4.38 -17.84
C PRO A 177 13.06 -3.04 -18.36
N VAL A 178 12.08 -3.09 -19.25
CA VAL A 178 11.46 -1.89 -19.84
C VAL A 178 10.50 -1.25 -18.83
N VAL A 179 9.67 -2.10 -18.22
CA VAL A 179 8.68 -1.66 -17.22
C VAL A 179 9.36 -1.16 -15.95
N GLU A 180 10.45 -1.82 -15.51
CA GLU A 180 11.25 -1.38 -14.35
C GLU A 180 11.85 0.00 -14.58
N ARG A 181 12.43 0.25 -15.76
CA ARG A 181 13.01 1.56 -16.08
C ARG A 181 11.97 2.67 -16.09
N ALA A 182 10.76 2.41 -16.57
CA ALA A 182 9.68 3.39 -16.52
C ALA A 182 9.16 3.61 -15.11
N ALA A 183 9.26 2.61 -14.24
CA ALA A 183 8.83 2.69 -12.85
C ALA A 183 9.75 3.55 -11.96
N GLU A 184 11.02 3.76 -12.35
CA GLU A 184 12.00 4.54 -11.57
C GLU A 184 11.52 5.95 -11.19
N ARG A 185 10.67 6.58 -12.04
CA ARG A 185 10.12 7.92 -11.76
C ARG A 185 9.02 7.96 -10.69
N TYR A 186 8.43 6.80 -10.35
CA TYR A 186 7.24 6.74 -9.49
C TYR A 186 7.56 6.47 -8.02
N ASP A 187 8.82 6.22 -7.69
CA ASP A 187 9.27 5.93 -6.31
C ASP A 187 8.37 4.90 -5.60
N VAL A 188 8.31 3.69 -6.18
CA VAL A 188 7.44 2.60 -5.71
C VAL A 188 8.25 1.38 -5.29
N GLU A 189 7.73 0.66 -4.29
CA GLU A 189 8.35 -0.57 -3.78
C GLU A 189 8.06 -1.79 -4.65
N ALA A 190 6.95 -1.77 -5.37
CA ALA A 190 6.54 -2.87 -6.22
C ALA A 190 5.95 -2.40 -7.55
N ILE A 191 6.11 -3.22 -8.57
CA ILE A 191 5.46 -3.07 -9.87
C ILE A 191 4.49 -4.22 -10.05
N LEU A 192 3.23 -3.91 -10.30
CA LEU A 192 2.16 -4.86 -10.58
C LEU A 192 1.72 -4.71 -12.02
N ILE A 193 1.87 -5.75 -12.81
CA ILE A 193 1.39 -5.82 -14.19
C ILE A 193 0.14 -6.69 -14.22
N ALA A 194 -0.99 -6.14 -14.66
CA ALA A 194 -2.25 -6.83 -14.86
C ALA A 194 -2.57 -6.89 -16.36
N ARG A 195 -2.74 -8.10 -16.88
CA ARG A 195 -3.12 -8.33 -18.27
C ARG A 195 -4.48 -9.00 -18.32
N VAL A 196 -5.46 -8.27 -18.79
CA VAL A 196 -6.84 -8.76 -18.94
C VAL A 196 -7.01 -9.39 -20.31
N VAL A 197 -7.37 -10.64 -20.33
CA VAL A 197 -7.63 -11.42 -21.54
C VAL A 197 -9.12 -11.74 -21.62
N GLY A 198 -9.76 -11.31 -22.71
CA GLY A 198 -11.11 -11.77 -23.03
C GLY A 198 -11.07 -13.24 -23.47
N THR A 199 -11.95 -14.05 -22.90
CA THR A 199 -12.14 -15.47 -23.26
C THR A 199 -13.59 -15.74 -23.61
N GLU A 200 -13.87 -16.88 -24.25
CA GLU A 200 -15.26 -17.30 -24.57
C GLU A 200 -16.14 -17.49 -23.30
N LEU A 201 -15.51 -17.66 -22.14
CA LEU A 201 -16.17 -17.91 -20.86
C LEU A 201 -16.18 -16.68 -19.92
N GLY A 202 -15.68 -15.54 -20.38
CA GLY A 202 -15.55 -14.31 -19.58
C GLY A 202 -14.17 -13.70 -19.69
N THR A 203 -13.64 -13.18 -18.60
CA THR A 203 -12.30 -12.58 -18.54
C THR A 203 -11.39 -13.36 -17.59
N GLU A 204 -10.09 -13.32 -17.89
CA GLU A 204 -9.04 -13.83 -17.04
C GLU A 204 -7.99 -12.73 -16.86
N VAL A 205 -7.45 -12.59 -15.64
CA VAL A 205 -6.41 -11.62 -15.35
C VAL A 205 -5.11 -12.32 -15.00
N ASN A 206 -4.09 -12.05 -15.78
CA ASN A 206 -2.74 -12.55 -15.58
C ASN A 206 -1.92 -11.48 -14.88
N TRP A 207 -1.50 -11.76 -13.66
CA TRP A 207 -0.75 -10.87 -12.80
C TRP A 207 0.74 -11.18 -12.84
N THR A 208 1.56 -10.16 -12.84
CA THR A 208 3.00 -10.25 -12.61
C THR A 208 3.38 -9.20 -11.57
N VAL A 209 3.99 -9.62 -10.48
CA VAL A 209 4.55 -8.73 -9.45
C VAL A 209 6.07 -8.74 -9.55
N ARG A 210 6.65 -7.55 -9.49
CA ARG A 210 8.09 -7.34 -9.38
C ARG A 210 8.41 -6.56 -8.10
N ARG A 211 9.37 -7.08 -7.31
CA ARG A 211 9.92 -6.43 -6.11
C ARG A 211 11.42 -6.67 -6.08
N GLY A 212 12.19 -5.67 -6.46
CA GLY A 212 13.61 -5.87 -6.74
C GLY A 212 13.82 -7.03 -7.72
N GLU A 213 14.66 -7.99 -7.39
CA GLU A 213 14.93 -9.15 -8.25
C GLU A 213 13.83 -10.24 -8.22
N ARG A 214 12.87 -10.16 -7.30
CA ARG A 214 11.79 -11.14 -7.21
C ARG A 214 10.73 -10.88 -8.27
N ARG A 215 10.34 -11.96 -8.95
CA ARG A 215 9.24 -11.97 -9.92
C ARG A 215 8.29 -13.10 -9.59
N GLU A 216 7.03 -12.76 -9.42
CA GLU A 216 5.96 -13.71 -9.12
C GLU A 216 4.81 -13.52 -10.10
N THR A 217 4.11 -14.61 -10.43
CA THR A 217 3.00 -14.58 -11.38
C THR A 217 1.81 -15.34 -10.81
N LEU A 218 0.61 -14.85 -11.12
CA LEU A 218 -0.66 -15.46 -10.73
C LEU A 218 -1.68 -15.24 -11.85
N THR A 219 -2.57 -16.20 -12.06
CA THR A 219 -3.73 -16.06 -12.95
C THR A 219 -5.00 -16.19 -12.12
N THR A 220 -5.94 -15.28 -12.31
CA THR A 220 -7.18 -15.24 -11.56
C THR A 220 -8.40 -15.00 -12.44
N PRO A 221 -9.56 -15.58 -12.10
CA PRO A 221 -10.82 -15.31 -12.82
C PRO A 221 -11.45 -13.96 -12.42
N LEU A 222 -11.07 -13.39 -11.29
CA LEU A 222 -11.57 -12.11 -10.78
C LEU A 222 -10.42 -11.16 -10.52
N ALA A 223 -10.57 -9.92 -10.91
CA ALA A 223 -9.53 -8.92 -10.78
C ALA A 223 -9.14 -8.63 -9.32
N ARG A 224 -10.10 -8.57 -8.40
CA ARG A 224 -9.81 -8.37 -6.98
C ARG A 224 -8.85 -9.40 -6.36
N MET A 225 -8.86 -10.64 -6.86
CA MET A 225 -8.05 -11.72 -6.29
C MET A 225 -6.54 -11.46 -6.42
N GLY A 226 -6.09 -10.77 -7.48
CA GLY A 226 -4.69 -10.39 -7.62
C GLY A 226 -4.28 -9.31 -6.61
N ILE A 227 -5.16 -8.37 -6.33
CA ILE A 227 -4.96 -7.35 -5.30
C ILE A 227 -4.97 -7.97 -3.89
N ASP A 228 -5.92 -8.86 -3.63
CA ASP A 228 -5.98 -9.59 -2.36
C ASP A 228 -4.70 -10.41 -2.13
N TRP A 229 -4.22 -11.10 -3.15
CA TRP A 229 -2.96 -11.84 -3.09
C TRP A 229 -1.76 -10.93 -2.77
N LEU A 230 -1.61 -9.80 -3.48
CA LEU A 230 -0.50 -8.86 -3.22
C LEU A 230 -0.58 -8.26 -1.81
N ALA A 231 -1.78 -7.91 -1.37
CA ALA A 231 -1.99 -7.38 -0.03
C ALA A 231 -1.68 -8.43 1.06
N ASP A 232 -1.97 -9.72 0.83
CA ASP A 232 -1.62 -10.80 1.75
C ASP A 232 -0.09 -10.98 1.82
N GLU A 233 0.62 -10.91 0.68
CA GLU A 233 2.08 -10.95 0.62
C GLU A 233 2.73 -9.79 1.40
N PHE A 234 2.20 -8.58 1.27
CA PHE A 234 2.68 -7.44 2.03
C PHE A 234 2.31 -7.54 3.51
N ALA A 235 1.09 -7.94 3.83
CA ALA A 235 0.68 -8.12 5.21
C ALA A 235 1.57 -9.14 5.95
N ALA A 236 1.98 -10.22 5.28
CA ALA A 236 2.90 -11.20 5.86
C ALA A 236 4.27 -10.61 6.22
N GLN A 237 4.72 -9.55 5.53
CA GLN A 237 6.03 -8.94 5.72
C GLN A 237 6.03 -7.71 6.61
N TYR A 238 4.94 -6.93 6.60
CA TYR A 238 4.87 -5.61 7.22
C TYR A 238 3.95 -5.52 8.45
N THR A 239 3.14 -6.55 8.74
CA THR A 239 2.36 -6.57 9.98
C THR A 239 3.25 -6.94 11.17
N THR A 240 2.98 -6.31 12.31
CA THR A 240 3.65 -6.60 13.58
C THR A 240 2.66 -7.21 14.57
N ILE A 241 3.13 -8.10 15.46
CA ILE A 241 2.31 -8.75 16.48
C ILE A 241 2.91 -8.45 17.87
N GLY A 242 2.05 -8.20 18.84
CA GLY A 242 2.43 -7.97 20.24
C GLY A 242 2.72 -6.50 20.56
N GLY A 243 3.22 -6.27 21.76
CA GLY A 243 3.59 -4.94 22.26
C GLY A 243 4.99 -4.52 21.84
N ALA A 244 5.33 -3.26 22.14
CA ALA A 244 6.65 -2.74 21.87
C ALA A 244 7.72 -3.41 22.74
N ARG A 245 8.89 -3.62 22.16
CA ARG A 245 10.12 -4.06 22.81
C ARG A 245 11.21 -3.03 22.64
N LEU A 246 12.18 -3.02 23.53
CA LEU A 246 13.32 -2.13 23.44
C LEU A 246 14.38 -2.73 22.51
N THR A 247 14.89 -1.92 21.60
CA THR A 247 16.05 -2.22 20.74
C THR A 247 16.92 -0.99 20.58
N TRP A 248 18.10 -1.15 20.02
CA TRP A 248 19.04 -0.06 19.75
C TRP A 248 19.21 0.10 18.25
N VAL A 249 19.12 1.36 17.80
CA VAL A 249 19.34 1.75 16.40
C VAL A 249 20.53 2.69 16.36
N THR A 250 21.51 2.37 15.53
CA THR A 250 22.70 3.20 15.32
C THR A 250 22.56 3.97 14.00
N ILE A 251 22.72 5.28 14.07
CA ILE A 251 22.70 6.14 12.87
C ILE A 251 24.10 6.71 12.65
N ARG A 252 24.69 6.33 11.54
CA ARG A 252 26.04 6.69 11.15
C ARG A 252 26.19 8.19 10.86
N GLY A 253 27.33 8.73 11.29
CA GLY A 253 27.75 10.08 10.94
C GLY A 253 26.94 11.19 11.59
N ILE A 254 26.08 10.92 12.57
CA ILE A 254 25.33 11.91 13.34
C ILE A 254 26.06 12.21 14.64
N ARG A 255 26.79 13.34 14.67
CA ARG A 255 27.61 13.78 15.80
C ARG A 255 26.90 14.68 16.80
N SER A 256 25.63 14.99 16.55
CA SER A 256 24.84 15.91 17.36
C SER A 256 23.57 15.30 17.91
N TRP A 257 23.34 15.46 19.20
CA TRP A 257 22.09 15.13 19.87
C TRP A 257 20.89 15.96 19.37
N THR A 258 21.16 17.05 18.65
CA THR A 258 20.17 18.02 18.18
C THR A 258 19.76 17.79 16.73
N ASP A 259 20.20 16.72 16.08
CA ASP A 259 19.68 16.36 14.75
C ASP A 259 18.31 15.70 14.89
N TRP A 260 17.28 16.54 15.04
CA TRP A 260 15.89 16.14 15.21
C TRP A 260 15.35 15.32 14.02
N ARG A 261 15.92 15.48 12.83
CA ARG A 261 15.47 14.76 11.63
C ARG A 261 15.51 13.26 11.81
N VAL A 262 16.53 12.74 12.46
CA VAL A 262 16.67 11.29 12.74
C VAL A 262 15.60 10.83 13.72
N VAL A 263 15.41 11.57 14.81
CA VAL A 263 14.41 11.24 15.83
C VAL A 263 13.00 11.33 15.23
N ASP A 264 12.76 12.36 14.41
CA ASP A 264 11.47 12.54 13.73
C ASP A 264 11.18 11.39 12.74
N VAL A 265 12.18 10.96 11.96
CA VAL A 265 12.03 9.81 11.05
C VAL A 265 11.64 8.54 11.82
N LEU A 266 12.33 8.23 12.92
CA LEU A 266 11.99 7.05 13.71
C LEU A 266 10.63 7.20 14.40
N SER A 267 10.36 8.36 14.96
CA SER A 267 9.11 8.63 15.70
C SER A 267 7.88 8.76 14.78
N SER A 268 8.06 8.99 13.48
CA SER A 268 6.97 9.03 12.52
C SER A 268 6.43 7.64 12.16
N LEU A 269 7.21 6.58 12.44
CA LEU A 269 6.77 5.21 12.15
C LEU A 269 5.69 4.75 13.13
N SER A 270 4.59 4.24 12.61
CA SER A 270 3.43 3.79 13.39
C SER A 270 3.73 2.64 14.36
N ILE A 271 4.80 1.88 14.11
CA ILE A 271 5.25 0.80 15.00
C ILE A 271 6.17 1.29 16.13
N VAL A 272 6.69 2.53 16.06
CA VAL A 272 7.60 3.10 17.06
C VAL A 272 6.79 3.85 18.12
N GLU A 273 6.87 3.40 19.35
CA GLU A 273 6.22 4.08 20.49
C GLU A 273 7.11 5.18 21.07
N SER A 274 8.44 5.01 21.01
CA SER A 274 9.40 6.04 21.40
C SER A 274 10.76 5.80 20.78
N ALA A 275 11.45 6.89 20.42
CA ALA A 275 12.84 6.90 19.99
C ALA A 275 13.59 7.99 20.78
N VAL A 276 14.58 7.60 21.58
CA VAL A 276 15.29 8.52 22.48
C VAL A 276 16.78 8.35 22.26
N PRO A 277 17.54 9.45 22.04
CA PRO A 277 18.99 9.39 22.03
C PRO A 277 19.54 8.77 23.31
N ASP A 278 20.44 7.81 23.18
CA ASP A 278 21.06 7.09 24.29
C ASP A 278 22.52 7.48 24.47
N SER A 279 23.31 7.37 23.39
CA SER A 279 24.74 7.68 23.42
C SER A 279 25.28 8.13 22.05
N ILE A 280 26.46 8.75 22.05
CA ILE A 280 27.23 8.99 20.83
C ILE A 280 28.53 8.17 20.97
N VAL A 281 28.76 7.30 20.00
CA VAL A 281 29.93 6.41 19.95
C VAL A 281 30.75 6.77 18.72
N GLY A 282 31.86 7.46 18.91
CA GLY A 282 32.63 8.05 17.82
C GLY A 282 31.81 9.12 17.10
N ASP A 283 31.48 8.88 15.85
CA ASP A 283 30.70 9.78 14.98
C ASP A 283 29.25 9.31 14.80
N ASP A 284 28.80 8.31 15.54
CA ASP A 284 27.53 7.65 15.35
C ASP A 284 26.58 7.90 16.53
N LEU A 285 25.32 8.21 16.24
CA LEU A 285 24.26 8.36 17.23
C LEU A 285 23.61 7.02 17.49
N VAL A 286 23.57 6.60 18.74
CA VAL A 286 22.82 5.42 19.20
C VAL A 286 21.53 5.87 19.83
N LEU A 287 20.41 5.32 19.35
CA LEU A 287 19.08 5.58 19.88
C LEU A 287 18.53 4.32 20.54
N ARG A 288 17.86 4.52 21.66
CA ARG A 288 17.04 3.52 22.31
C ARG A 288 15.61 3.64 21.77
N VAL A 289 15.15 2.60 21.10
CA VAL A 289 13.85 2.59 20.39
C VAL A 289 12.94 1.57 21.02
N ALA A 290 11.73 1.97 21.40
CA ALA A 290 10.64 1.06 21.75
C ALA A 290 9.76 0.90 20.53
N ALA A 291 9.79 -0.28 19.91
CA ALA A 291 9.06 -0.58 18.69
C ALA A 291 8.38 -1.95 18.74
N ARG A 292 7.26 -2.08 18.05
CA ARG A 292 6.58 -3.36 17.84
C ARG A 292 7.27 -4.17 16.74
N GLY A 293 7.14 -5.49 16.79
CA GLY A 293 7.74 -6.38 15.82
C GLY A 293 9.19 -6.77 16.15
N ASP A 294 9.85 -7.43 15.21
CA ASP A 294 11.27 -7.82 15.30
C ASP A 294 12.20 -6.79 14.63
N ASP A 295 13.51 -7.03 14.74
CA ASP A 295 14.51 -6.11 14.18
C ASP A 295 14.46 -6.06 12.66
N ASP A 296 14.13 -7.16 11.99
CA ASP A 296 14.03 -7.20 10.53
C ASP A 296 12.79 -6.45 10.03
N GLN A 297 11.68 -6.52 10.78
CA GLN A 297 10.48 -5.73 10.48
C GLN A 297 10.73 -4.24 10.67
N LEU A 298 11.38 -3.85 11.78
CA LEU A 298 11.78 -2.47 12.03
C LEU A 298 12.74 -1.97 10.94
N ALA A 299 13.73 -2.77 10.57
CA ALA A 299 14.67 -2.39 9.51
C ALA A 299 13.98 -2.16 8.16
N ARG A 300 13.06 -3.05 7.77
CA ARG A 300 12.28 -2.87 6.53
C ARG A 300 11.49 -1.57 6.52
N LEU A 301 10.81 -1.25 7.62
CA LEU A 301 10.01 -0.02 7.72
C LEU A 301 10.87 1.24 7.77
N LEU A 302 12.04 1.19 8.42
CA LEU A 302 12.99 2.31 8.45
C LEU A 302 13.58 2.65 7.07
N THR A 303 13.63 1.68 6.17
CA THR A 303 14.17 1.86 4.81
C THR A 303 13.10 2.07 3.75
N LEU A 304 11.82 1.89 4.09
CA LEU A 304 10.72 1.87 3.12
C LEU A 304 10.56 3.19 2.35
N ASP A 305 10.81 4.32 3.00
CA ASP A 305 10.69 5.65 2.37
C ASP A 305 12.02 6.22 1.85
N GLY A 306 13.09 5.39 1.85
CA GLY A 306 14.40 5.77 1.36
C GLY A 306 15.14 6.82 2.20
N ARG A 307 14.58 7.35 3.29
CA ARG A 307 15.24 8.35 4.14
C ARG A 307 16.40 7.80 4.92
N LEU A 308 16.36 6.51 5.28
CA LEU A 308 17.44 5.79 5.93
C LEU A 308 17.87 4.60 5.08
N LEU A 309 19.16 4.43 4.92
CA LEU A 309 19.78 3.33 4.17
C LEU A 309 20.43 2.36 5.16
N ARG A 310 20.10 1.07 5.09
CA ARG A 310 20.69 0.04 5.96
C ARG A 310 22.15 -0.20 5.60
N VAL A 311 22.98 -0.39 6.62
CA VAL A 311 24.40 -0.78 6.47
C VAL A 311 24.50 -2.28 6.70
N ASP A 312 24.34 -3.08 5.65
CA ASP A 312 24.27 -4.55 5.73
C ASP A 312 25.58 -5.24 6.15
N SER A 313 26.72 -4.51 6.05
CA SER A 313 28.01 -5.04 6.46
C SER A 313 28.23 -5.10 7.98
N GLU A 314 27.27 -4.58 8.77
CA GLU A 314 27.39 -4.49 10.22
C GLU A 314 26.28 -5.24 10.94
N PRO A 315 26.58 -5.87 12.08
CA PRO A 315 25.54 -6.53 12.86
C PRO A 315 24.62 -5.51 13.55
N GLY A 316 23.33 -5.83 13.63
CA GLY A 316 22.32 -5.00 14.29
C GLY A 316 21.60 -4.03 13.36
N LEU A 317 20.97 -3.03 13.96
CA LEU A 317 20.19 -2.00 13.26
C LEU A 317 21.05 -0.77 13.03
N VAL A 318 21.86 -0.79 11.97
CA VAL A 318 22.77 0.30 11.59
C VAL A 318 22.31 0.92 10.29
N PHE A 319 22.15 2.27 10.28
CA PHE A 319 21.65 3.01 9.13
C PHE A 319 22.48 4.26 8.85
N THR A 320 22.45 4.70 7.60
CA THR A 320 23.00 5.98 7.14
C THR A 320 21.85 6.84 6.61
N PRO A 321 21.74 8.13 7.00
CA PRO A 321 20.76 9.02 6.44
C PRO A 321 21.04 9.33 4.97
N ALA A 322 20.03 9.20 4.10
CA ALA A 322 20.15 9.46 2.66
C ALA A 322 20.57 10.92 2.39
N TRP A 323 20.06 11.88 3.16
CA TRP A 323 20.41 13.31 3.02
C TRP A 323 21.87 13.66 3.32
N ARG A 324 22.71 12.71 3.81
CA ARG A 324 24.14 12.90 4.00
C ARG A 324 24.97 12.39 2.84
N THR A 325 24.53 11.38 2.14
CA THR A 325 25.20 10.88 0.93
C THR A 325 25.21 11.92 -0.18
N ASP A 326 24.20 12.79 -0.23
CA ASP A 326 24.13 13.89 -1.19
C ASP A 326 25.16 15.02 -0.92
N VAL A 327 25.58 15.19 0.33
CA VAL A 327 26.57 16.24 0.72
C VAL A 327 27.99 15.81 0.41
N GLU A 328 28.33 14.53 0.58
CA GLU A 328 29.68 14.02 0.27
C GLU A 328 29.95 13.97 -1.25
N SER A 329 28.91 13.82 -2.07
CA SER A 329 29.02 13.86 -3.54
C SER A 329 29.12 15.28 -4.13
N SER A 330 28.90 16.33 -3.33
CA SER A 330 28.92 17.74 -3.75
C SER A 330 30.11 18.54 -3.27
N GLU A 331 31.10 17.97 -2.56
CA GLU A 331 32.37 18.62 -2.31
C GLU A 331 33.27 18.51 -3.55
N PRO A 332 33.65 19.65 -4.16
CA PRO A 332 34.60 19.64 -5.29
C PRO A 332 36.02 19.27 -4.81
N PRO A 333 36.85 18.68 -5.67
CA PRO A 333 38.16 18.21 -5.38
C PRO A 333 39.15 19.34 -5.02
#